data_ca8678ff92f786fe523a7dda1af32e91
#
_entry.id   ca8678ff92f786fe523a7dda1af32e91
#
_cell.length_a   1.000
_cell.length_b   1.000
_cell.length_c   1.000
_cell.angle_alpha   90.00
_cell.angle_beta   90.00
_cell.angle_gamma   90.00
#
_symmetry.space_group_name_H-M   'P 1'
#
loop_
_entity.id
_entity.type
_entity.pdbx_description
1 polymer ?
#
loop_
_entity_poly.entity_id
_entity_poly.type
_entity_poly.pdbx_seq_one_letter_code
_entity_poly.pdbx_strand_id
1 'polypeptide(L)'
;MFEVKPYPELSWSLSRHKTMLSCLRKYAYDYYVSHNGWLSSADTLAKQAYRLKKMTNLEMHFGSVVHDLIYQTIQRVLKSQPIMGEQEFIDEVRHHLNRGFIESTKKEHLWMNRPKHYTMLHEIYYSQTDTLPETKVRKITDRLQKTVANFYSSKTFTDVRNKEQMKFMESETFRFLKTDEAKVYIVMDLVYKDLTNGKWIIVDWKTGK
;
A
#
# COMPACT_ATOMS: atom_id res chain seq x y z
N MET A 1 24.76 -0.55 -10.93
CA MET A 1 25.08 0.51 -9.94
C MET A 1 23.89 1.47 -9.89
N PHE A 2 23.38 1.80 -8.71
CA PHE A 2 22.23 2.72 -8.58
C PHE A 2 22.77 4.15 -8.78
N GLU A 3 22.27 4.84 -9.79
CA GLU A 3 22.64 6.23 -10.09
C GLU A 3 21.72 7.18 -9.31
N VAL A 4 22.31 8.03 -8.50
CA VAL A 4 21.59 9.06 -7.75
C VAL A 4 21.35 10.25 -8.67
N LYS A 5 20.11 10.46 -9.08
CA LYS A 5 19.72 11.62 -9.90
C LYS A 5 19.62 12.87 -9.02
N PRO A 6 20.17 14.01 -9.44
CA PRO A 6 20.12 15.26 -8.66
C PRO A 6 18.68 15.79 -8.53
N TYR A 7 17.83 15.54 -9.51
CA TYR A 7 16.43 15.97 -9.54
C TYR A 7 15.49 14.79 -9.79
N PRO A 8 14.25 14.84 -9.22
CA PRO A 8 13.25 13.83 -9.49
C PRO A 8 12.81 13.88 -10.95
N GLU A 9 12.66 12.72 -11.57
CA GLU A 9 12.13 12.62 -12.93
C GLU A 9 10.66 13.06 -12.95
N LEU A 10 10.27 13.82 -13.98
CA LEU A 10 8.88 14.18 -14.18
C LEU A 10 8.04 12.92 -14.41
N SER A 11 7.08 12.72 -13.56
CA SER A 11 6.21 11.55 -13.62
C SER A 11 4.80 11.89 -13.17
N TRP A 12 3.84 11.11 -13.65
CA TRP A 12 2.44 11.23 -13.30
C TRP A 12 1.96 9.92 -12.66
N SER A 13 1.14 10.06 -11.64
CA SER A 13 0.31 8.99 -11.07
C SER A 13 -0.96 9.60 -10.50
N LEU A 14 -2.00 8.82 -10.35
CA LEU A 14 -3.26 9.31 -9.78
C LEU A 14 -3.06 9.92 -8.37
N SER A 15 -2.25 9.29 -7.53
CA SER A 15 -1.94 9.78 -6.17
C SER A 15 -1.17 11.11 -6.23
N ARG A 16 -0.19 11.21 -7.11
CA ARG A 16 0.58 12.44 -7.33
C ARG A 16 -0.31 13.59 -7.81
N HIS A 17 -1.19 13.32 -8.76
CA HIS A 17 -2.15 14.29 -9.27
C HIS A 17 -3.13 14.76 -8.19
N LYS A 18 -3.71 13.83 -7.42
CA LYS A 18 -4.58 14.18 -6.28
C LYS A 18 -3.87 15.02 -5.22
N THR A 19 -2.62 14.72 -4.91
CA THR A 19 -1.83 15.54 -3.97
C THR A 19 -1.61 16.94 -4.50
N MET A 20 -1.30 17.10 -5.80
CA MET A 20 -1.13 18.40 -6.44
C MET A 20 -2.42 19.24 -6.37
N LEU A 21 -3.57 18.64 -6.70
CA LEU A 21 -4.87 19.33 -6.64
C LEU A 21 -5.29 19.70 -5.22
N SER A 22 -4.94 18.88 -4.23
CA SER A 22 -5.32 19.13 -2.85
C SER A 22 -4.46 20.19 -2.16
N CYS A 23 -3.15 20.19 -2.41
CA CYS A 23 -2.22 21.12 -1.80
C CYS A 23 -0.87 21.16 -2.55
N LEU A 24 -0.60 22.24 -3.25
CA LEU A 24 0.66 22.44 -3.98
C LEU A 24 1.89 22.41 -3.05
N ARG A 25 1.76 22.94 -1.83
CA ARG A 25 2.85 22.90 -0.85
C ARG A 25 3.17 21.46 -0.44
N LYS A 26 2.16 20.65 -0.12
CA LYS A 26 2.35 19.23 0.15
C LYS A 26 2.97 18.51 -1.05
N TYR A 27 2.49 18.79 -2.26
CA TYR A 27 3.04 18.24 -3.49
C TYR A 27 4.54 18.55 -3.65
N ALA A 28 4.94 19.82 -3.40
CA ALA A 28 6.35 20.22 -3.48
C ALA A 28 7.22 19.46 -2.47
N TYR A 29 6.75 19.34 -1.21
CA TYR A 29 7.48 18.58 -0.19
C TYR A 29 7.55 17.09 -0.50
N ASP A 30 6.45 16.47 -0.92
CA ASP A 30 6.39 15.03 -1.16
C ASP A 30 7.22 14.59 -2.38
N TYR A 31 7.33 15.41 -3.43
CA TYR A 31 7.90 14.97 -4.70
C TYR A 31 9.20 15.64 -5.10
N TYR A 32 9.54 16.77 -4.47
CA TYR A 32 10.76 17.52 -4.76
C TYR A 32 11.65 17.66 -3.54
N VAL A 33 11.16 18.25 -2.45
CA VAL A 33 11.98 18.47 -1.25
C VAL A 33 12.42 17.15 -0.62
N SER A 34 11.58 16.12 -0.59
CA SER A 34 11.91 14.79 -0.07
C SER A 34 12.84 13.97 -0.97
N HIS A 35 13.17 14.48 -2.18
CA HIS A 35 14.01 13.75 -3.12
C HIS A 35 15.40 13.51 -2.53
N ASN A 36 15.91 12.29 -2.70
CA ASN A 36 17.17 11.84 -2.11
C ASN A 36 17.25 11.90 -0.56
N GLY A 37 16.17 12.24 0.15
CA GLY A 37 16.15 12.34 1.61
C GLY A 37 16.47 11.04 2.37
N TRP A 38 16.57 9.91 1.67
CA TRP A 38 17.04 8.62 2.21
C TRP A 38 18.59 8.48 2.25
N LEU A 39 19.31 9.37 1.57
CA LEU A 39 20.77 9.35 1.53
C LEU A 39 21.35 9.88 2.85
N SER A 40 22.47 9.30 3.28
CA SER A 40 23.19 9.80 4.47
C SER A 40 23.69 11.22 4.27
N SER A 41 24.07 11.58 3.04
CA SER A 41 24.56 12.92 2.65
C SER A 41 23.45 13.95 2.39
N ALA A 42 22.17 13.58 2.42
CA ALA A 42 21.09 14.54 2.21
C ALA A 42 21.04 15.61 3.31
N ASP A 43 20.57 16.80 2.96
CA ASP A 43 20.35 17.86 3.93
C ASP A 43 19.22 17.52 4.93
N THR A 44 19.17 18.26 6.04
CA THR A 44 18.22 18.00 7.13
C THR A 44 16.77 18.14 6.68
N LEU A 45 16.46 19.11 5.83
CA LEU A 45 15.10 19.36 5.35
C LEU A 45 14.63 18.22 4.44
N ALA A 46 15.47 17.76 3.52
CA ALA A 46 15.17 16.64 2.64
C ALA A 46 14.93 15.34 3.45
N LYS A 47 15.79 15.06 4.45
CA LYS A 47 15.61 13.93 5.37
C LYS A 47 14.28 14.01 6.13
N GLN A 48 13.96 15.16 6.67
CA GLN A 48 12.71 15.34 7.41
C GLN A 48 11.48 15.21 6.49
N ALA A 49 11.51 15.86 5.34
CA ALA A 49 10.43 15.73 4.34
C ALA A 49 10.23 14.27 3.90
N TYR A 50 11.32 13.53 3.71
CA TYR A 50 11.28 12.11 3.36
C TYR A 50 10.66 11.26 4.47
N ARG A 51 11.01 11.50 5.74
CA ARG A 51 10.43 10.83 6.91
C ARG A 51 8.93 11.05 6.97
N LEU A 52 8.49 12.31 6.93
CA LEU A 52 7.07 12.68 6.97
C LEU A 52 6.27 12.07 5.81
N LYS A 53 6.85 12.04 4.61
CA LYS A 53 6.24 11.35 3.45
C LYS A 53 6.06 9.85 3.68
N LYS A 54 6.89 9.21 4.50
CA LYS A 54 6.82 7.76 4.78
C LYS A 54 5.90 7.39 5.93
N MET A 55 5.35 8.38 6.61
CA MET A 55 4.32 8.12 7.62
C MET A 55 3.02 7.64 6.99
N THR A 56 2.26 6.90 7.76
CA THR A 56 0.93 6.42 7.40
C THR A 56 -0.06 6.67 8.53
N ASN A 57 -1.35 6.54 8.29
CA ASN A 57 -2.35 6.48 9.36
C ASN A 57 -2.88 5.04 9.48
N LEU A 58 -3.63 4.78 10.55
CA LEU A 58 -4.14 3.43 10.83
C LEU A 58 -4.99 2.88 9.68
N GLU A 59 -5.83 3.70 9.06
CA GLU A 59 -6.69 3.30 7.94
C GLU A 59 -5.88 2.95 6.68
N MET A 60 -4.87 3.75 6.35
CA MET A 60 -3.99 3.48 5.21
C MET A 60 -3.11 2.25 5.46
N HIS A 61 -2.60 2.09 6.68
CA HIS A 61 -1.82 0.92 7.07
C HIS A 61 -2.66 -0.36 6.96
N PHE A 62 -3.89 -0.33 7.49
CA PHE A 62 -4.85 -1.42 7.32
C PHE A 62 -5.07 -1.76 5.83
N GLY A 63 -5.32 -0.73 5.00
CA GLY A 63 -5.50 -0.92 3.56
C GLY A 63 -4.31 -1.62 2.91
N SER A 64 -3.09 -1.14 3.17
CA SER A 64 -1.87 -1.75 2.61
C SER A 64 -1.69 -3.19 3.05
N VAL A 65 -1.88 -3.50 4.34
CA VAL A 65 -1.76 -4.88 4.86
C VAL A 65 -2.76 -5.81 4.19
N VAL A 66 -4.01 -5.39 4.04
CA VAL A 66 -5.04 -6.21 3.38
C VAL A 66 -4.71 -6.43 1.91
N HIS A 67 -4.28 -5.41 1.17
CA HIS A 67 -3.86 -5.54 -0.23
C HIS A 67 -2.70 -6.52 -0.38
N ASP A 68 -1.67 -6.40 0.45
CA ASP A 68 -0.51 -7.31 0.44
C ASP A 68 -0.91 -8.77 0.70
N LEU A 69 -1.82 -9.02 1.64
CA LEU A 69 -2.28 -10.37 1.96
C LEU A 69 -3.22 -10.94 0.88
N ILE A 70 -4.09 -10.12 0.27
CA ILE A 70 -4.89 -10.50 -0.91
C ILE A 70 -3.95 -10.91 -2.05
N TYR A 71 -2.96 -10.07 -2.36
CA TYR A 71 -1.97 -10.37 -3.39
C TYR A 71 -1.26 -11.71 -3.12
N GLN A 72 -0.74 -11.92 -1.90
CA GLN A 72 -0.08 -13.16 -1.51
C GLN A 72 -1.02 -14.37 -1.64
N THR A 73 -2.28 -14.23 -1.23
CA THR A 73 -3.30 -15.28 -1.34
C THR A 73 -3.54 -15.65 -2.82
N ILE A 74 -3.71 -14.66 -3.69
CA ILE A 74 -3.88 -14.86 -5.12
C ILE A 74 -2.65 -15.57 -5.72
N GLN A 75 -1.43 -15.12 -5.38
CA GLN A 75 -0.20 -15.75 -5.85
C GLN A 75 -0.09 -17.22 -5.42
N ARG A 76 -0.50 -17.55 -4.20
CA ARG A 76 -0.56 -18.95 -3.72
C ARG A 76 -1.58 -19.78 -4.48
N VAL A 77 -2.78 -19.23 -4.73
CA VAL A 77 -3.80 -19.91 -5.56
C VAL A 77 -3.25 -20.22 -6.94
N LEU A 78 -2.63 -19.24 -7.60
CA LEU A 78 -2.05 -19.42 -8.94
C LEU A 78 -0.96 -20.50 -8.98
N LYS A 79 -0.19 -20.62 -7.92
CA LYS A 79 0.87 -21.63 -7.76
C LYS A 79 0.37 -22.97 -7.19
N SER A 80 -0.95 -23.15 -7.01
CA SER A 80 -1.54 -24.34 -6.36
C SER A 80 -0.98 -24.64 -4.97
N GLN A 81 -0.63 -23.60 -4.21
CA GLN A 81 -0.14 -23.70 -2.84
C GLN A 81 -1.30 -23.55 -1.83
N PRO A 82 -1.16 -24.08 -0.61
CA PRO A 82 -2.14 -23.87 0.45
C PRO A 82 -2.34 -22.37 0.72
N ILE A 83 -3.60 -21.98 0.93
CA ILE A 83 -4.00 -20.61 1.28
C ILE A 83 -4.50 -20.54 2.71
N MET A 84 -4.42 -19.38 3.31
CA MET A 84 -5.01 -19.10 4.61
C MET A 84 -6.54 -19.22 4.56
N GLY A 85 -7.15 -19.69 5.64
CA GLY A 85 -8.59 -19.53 5.87
C GLY A 85 -8.93 -18.11 6.32
N GLU A 86 -10.24 -17.78 6.37
CA GLU A 86 -10.69 -16.44 6.75
C GLU A 86 -10.16 -16.01 8.13
N GLN A 87 -10.23 -16.89 9.13
CA GLN A 87 -9.76 -16.57 10.48
C GLN A 87 -8.25 -16.37 10.53
N GLU A 88 -7.48 -17.20 9.85
CA GLU A 88 -6.03 -17.06 9.76
C GLU A 88 -5.63 -15.74 9.06
N PHE A 89 -6.37 -15.36 8.00
CA PHE A 89 -6.18 -14.07 7.33
C PHE A 89 -6.45 -12.90 8.28
N ILE A 90 -7.53 -12.96 9.06
CA ILE A 90 -7.87 -11.95 10.07
C ILE A 90 -6.75 -11.81 11.10
N ASP A 91 -6.24 -12.92 11.60
CA ASP A 91 -5.19 -12.94 12.62
C ASP A 91 -3.86 -12.42 12.07
N GLU A 92 -3.56 -12.69 10.80
CA GLU A 92 -2.37 -12.16 10.14
C GLU A 92 -2.47 -10.64 9.93
N VAL A 93 -3.64 -10.11 9.53
CA VAL A 93 -3.87 -8.65 9.48
C VAL A 93 -3.64 -8.02 10.86
N ARG A 94 -4.21 -8.60 11.91
CA ARG A 94 -4.02 -8.13 13.29
C ARG A 94 -2.55 -8.13 13.71
N HIS A 95 -1.83 -9.20 13.37
CA HIS A 95 -0.41 -9.30 13.64
C HIS A 95 0.37 -8.13 12.99
N HIS A 96 0.14 -7.86 11.72
CA HIS A 96 0.78 -6.75 11.00
C HIS A 96 0.41 -5.38 11.58
N LEU A 97 -0.86 -5.14 11.93
CA LEU A 97 -1.30 -3.88 12.55
C LEU A 97 -0.65 -3.67 13.93
N ASN A 98 -0.61 -4.72 14.76
CA ASN A 98 0.06 -4.69 16.06
C ASN A 98 1.57 -4.42 15.93
N ARG A 99 2.20 -5.05 14.95
CA ARG A 99 3.60 -4.77 14.64
C ARG A 99 3.82 -3.30 14.28
N GLY A 100 2.99 -2.73 13.41
CA GLY A 100 3.07 -1.30 13.04
C GLY A 100 2.86 -0.37 14.23
N PHE A 101 1.95 -0.72 15.14
CA PHE A 101 1.76 0.00 16.40
C PHE A 101 3.00 -0.06 17.30
N ILE A 102 3.59 -1.24 17.50
CA ILE A 102 4.80 -1.43 18.30
C ILE A 102 5.99 -0.66 17.66
N GLU A 103 6.12 -0.69 16.34
CA GLU A 103 7.15 0.07 15.64
C GLU A 103 6.99 1.58 15.88
N SER A 104 5.76 2.08 15.83
CA SER A 104 5.47 3.51 16.05
C SER A 104 5.70 3.96 17.49
N THR A 105 5.41 3.12 18.49
CA THR A 105 5.52 3.48 19.92
C THR A 105 6.88 3.18 20.54
N LYS A 106 7.56 2.11 20.08
CA LYS A 106 8.79 1.61 20.74
C LYS A 106 10.04 1.71 19.87
N LYS A 107 9.90 1.98 18.55
CA LYS A 107 11.02 1.95 17.61
C LYS A 107 11.16 3.23 16.79
N GLU A 108 10.72 4.38 17.31
CA GLU A 108 10.83 5.68 16.65
C GLU A 108 12.26 5.96 16.18
N HIS A 109 13.26 5.67 17.02
CA HIS A 109 14.67 5.87 16.68
C HIS A 109 15.12 5.05 15.44
N LEU A 110 14.55 3.85 15.24
CA LEU A 110 14.82 3.04 14.05
C LEU A 110 14.12 3.63 12.83
N TRP A 111 12.87 4.07 12.98
CA TRP A 111 12.13 4.75 11.91
C TRP A 111 12.84 6.05 11.49
N MET A 112 13.32 6.85 12.43
CA MET A 112 14.09 8.07 12.15
C MET A 112 15.29 7.81 11.21
N ASN A 113 15.95 6.66 11.37
CA ASN A 113 17.09 6.27 10.55
C ASN A 113 16.69 5.55 9.24
N ARG A 114 15.60 4.77 9.26
CA ARG A 114 15.15 3.94 8.12
C ARG A 114 13.63 4.02 7.94
N PRO A 115 13.07 5.19 7.56
CA PRO A 115 11.63 5.43 7.55
C PRO A 115 10.86 4.58 6.51
N LYS A 116 11.56 3.95 5.57
CA LYS A 116 10.96 3.00 4.62
C LYS A 116 10.75 1.60 5.21
N HIS A 117 11.50 1.24 6.26
CA HIS A 117 11.54 -0.12 6.81
C HIS A 117 10.74 -0.28 8.09
N TYR A 118 10.33 0.80 8.71
CA TYR A 118 9.55 0.82 9.94
C TYR A 118 8.29 1.65 9.74
N THR A 119 7.22 1.23 10.38
CA THR A 119 5.96 1.95 10.38
C THR A 119 6.00 3.10 11.37
N MET A 120 5.48 4.26 10.97
CA MET A 120 5.17 5.37 11.87
C MET A 120 3.74 5.83 11.59
N LEU A 121 2.88 5.67 12.58
CA LEU A 121 1.49 6.07 12.51
C LEU A 121 1.33 7.56 12.85
N HIS A 122 0.57 8.29 12.06
CA HIS A 122 0.21 9.69 12.31
C HIS A 122 -0.39 9.87 13.71
N GLU A 123 -1.25 8.92 14.11
CA GLU A 123 -1.94 8.93 15.39
C GLU A 123 -0.97 8.94 16.59
N ILE A 124 0.15 8.24 16.47
CA ILE A 124 1.18 8.17 17.51
C ILE A 124 2.11 9.38 17.41
N TYR A 125 2.62 9.66 16.21
CA TYR A 125 3.61 10.72 16.00
C TYR A 125 3.11 12.11 16.41
N TYR A 126 1.85 12.47 16.06
CA TYR A 126 1.30 13.78 16.33
C TYR A 126 0.65 13.91 17.72
N SER A 127 0.12 12.84 18.28
CA SER A 127 -0.49 12.88 19.61
C SER A 127 0.52 12.80 20.74
N GLN A 128 1.73 12.30 20.45
CA GLN A 128 2.77 12.00 21.44
C GLN A 128 2.27 11.08 22.57
N THR A 129 1.30 10.22 22.25
CA THR A 129 0.76 9.21 23.17
C THR A 129 1.06 7.81 22.65
N ASP A 130 1.20 6.86 23.56
CA ASP A 130 1.38 5.44 23.23
C ASP A 130 0.04 4.71 23.01
N THR A 131 -1.01 5.42 22.62
CA THR A 131 -2.35 4.86 22.46
C THR A 131 -2.98 5.30 21.14
N LEU A 132 -3.77 4.41 20.54
CA LEU A 132 -4.58 4.72 19.37
C LEU A 132 -5.99 5.16 19.79
N PRO A 133 -6.65 6.07 19.06
CA PRO A 133 -8.04 6.43 19.29
C PRO A 133 -8.96 5.19 19.22
N GLU A 134 -9.70 4.91 20.29
CA GLU A 134 -10.56 3.72 20.38
C GLU A 134 -11.57 3.63 19.22
N THR A 135 -12.14 4.78 18.83
CA THR A 135 -13.09 4.87 17.72
C THR A 135 -12.48 4.40 16.39
N LYS A 136 -11.20 4.71 16.15
CA LYS A 136 -10.48 4.23 14.95
C LYS A 136 -10.21 2.73 15.03
N VAL A 137 -9.76 2.25 16.20
CA VAL A 137 -9.51 0.81 16.42
C VAL A 137 -10.78 0.01 16.18
N ARG A 138 -11.92 0.42 16.79
CA ARG A 138 -13.22 -0.24 16.58
C ARG A 138 -13.60 -0.27 15.11
N LYS A 139 -13.52 0.87 14.43
CA LYS A 139 -13.83 0.99 13.00
C LYS A 139 -12.97 0.05 12.12
N ILE A 140 -11.69 -0.10 12.42
CA ILE A 140 -10.81 -1.02 11.69
C ILE A 140 -11.18 -2.47 11.99
N THR A 141 -11.49 -2.81 13.24
CA THR A 141 -11.92 -4.15 13.62
C THR A 141 -13.20 -4.58 12.88
N ASP A 142 -14.20 -3.69 12.82
CA ASP A 142 -15.46 -3.96 12.09
C ASP A 142 -15.23 -4.10 10.58
N ARG A 143 -14.34 -3.26 10.01
CA ARG A 143 -13.98 -3.34 8.60
C ARG A 143 -13.23 -4.60 8.26
N LEU A 144 -12.33 -5.04 9.13
CA LEU A 144 -11.53 -6.25 8.92
C LEU A 144 -12.41 -7.46 8.68
N GLN A 145 -13.39 -7.69 9.56
CA GLN A 145 -14.33 -8.81 9.43
C GLN A 145 -15.07 -8.79 8.08
N LYS A 146 -15.64 -7.61 7.75
CA LYS A 146 -16.39 -7.43 6.50
C LYS A 146 -15.51 -7.59 5.27
N THR A 147 -14.30 -7.01 5.28
CA THR A 147 -13.40 -7.03 4.13
C THR A 147 -12.93 -8.44 3.82
N VAL A 148 -12.59 -9.23 4.85
CA VAL A 148 -12.14 -10.61 4.67
C VAL A 148 -13.29 -11.48 4.16
N ALA A 149 -14.47 -11.43 4.78
CA ALA A 149 -15.65 -12.18 4.32
C ALA A 149 -16.01 -11.84 2.87
N ASN A 150 -16.01 -10.54 2.51
CA ASN A 150 -16.28 -10.08 1.15
C ASN A 150 -15.23 -10.57 0.15
N PHE A 151 -13.94 -10.60 0.52
CA PHE A 151 -12.89 -11.10 -0.36
C PHE A 151 -13.10 -12.59 -0.65
N TYR A 152 -13.25 -13.43 0.37
CA TYR A 152 -13.40 -14.88 0.22
C TYR A 152 -14.69 -15.29 -0.49
N SER A 153 -15.78 -14.51 -0.34
CA SER A 153 -17.06 -14.74 -1.03
C SER A 153 -17.16 -14.07 -2.41
N SER A 154 -16.14 -13.29 -2.82
CA SER A 154 -16.19 -12.52 -4.07
C SER A 154 -16.18 -13.42 -5.30
N LYS A 155 -16.88 -12.96 -6.37
CA LYS A 155 -16.78 -13.59 -7.70
C LYS A 155 -15.32 -13.63 -8.17
N THR A 156 -14.56 -12.56 -7.95
CA THR A 156 -13.14 -12.49 -8.36
C THR A 156 -12.32 -13.61 -7.72
N PHE A 157 -12.50 -13.87 -6.43
CA PHE A 157 -11.77 -14.94 -5.76
C PHE A 157 -12.19 -16.33 -6.28
N THR A 158 -13.48 -16.50 -6.55
CA THR A 158 -14.01 -17.72 -7.18
C THR A 158 -13.41 -17.92 -8.57
N ASP A 159 -13.39 -16.87 -9.40
CA ASP A 159 -12.80 -16.92 -10.75
C ASP A 159 -11.31 -17.28 -10.69
N VAL A 160 -10.52 -16.66 -9.79
CA VAL A 160 -9.09 -16.92 -9.63
C VAL A 160 -8.81 -18.38 -9.23
N ARG A 161 -9.71 -19.00 -8.46
CA ARG A 161 -9.59 -20.42 -8.09
C ARG A 161 -9.91 -21.38 -9.25
N ASN A 162 -10.69 -20.93 -10.22
CA ASN A 162 -11.05 -21.72 -11.41
C ASN A 162 -10.09 -21.43 -12.57
N LYS A 163 -8.92 -22.07 -12.52
CA LYS A 163 -7.84 -21.86 -13.51
C LYS A 163 -8.18 -22.24 -14.93
N GLU A 164 -9.17 -23.09 -15.15
CA GLU A 164 -9.61 -23.50 -16.48
C GLU A 164 -10.44 -22.41 -17.16
N GLN A 165 -11.12 -21.57 -16.38
CA GLN A 165 -11.98 -20.51 -16.87
C GLN A 165 -11.35 -19.11 -16.81
N MET A 166 -10.11 -19.01 -16.28
CA MET A 166 -9.42 -17.74 -16.10
C MET A 166 -7.98 -17.81 -16.60
N LYS A 167 -7.56 -16.79 -17.35
CA LYS A 167 -6.16 -16.57 -17.69
C LYS A 167 -5.63 -15.37 -16.91
N PHE A 168 -4.75 -15.64 -15.96
CA PHE A 168 -4.04 -14.60 -15.21
C PHE A 168 -3.18 -13.76 -16.15
N MET A 169 -3.16 -12.45 -15.94
CA MET A 169 -2.37 -11.51 -16.72
C MET A 169 -1.33 -10.80 -15.85
N GLU A 170 -1.78 -10.09 -14.80
CA GLU A 170 -0.88 -9.40 -13.86
C GLU A 170 -1.57 -9.06 -12.54
N SER A 171 -0.76 -8.83 -11.52
CA SER A 171 -1.20 -8.36 -10.20
C SER A 171 -0.08 -7.56 -9.56
N GLU A 172 -0.39 -6.38 -9.00
CA GLU A 172 0.56 -5.48 -8.31
C GLU A 172 1.84 -5.19 -9.11
N THR A 173 1.75 -5.29 -10.45
CA THR A 173 2.90 -5.04 -11.31
C THR A 173 3.05 -3.55 -11.55
N PHE A 174 4.21 -3.02 -11.14
CA PHE A 174 4.53 -1.62 -11.38
C PHE A 174 4.89 -1.39 -12.84
N ARG A 175 4.01 -0.74 -13.57
CA ARG A 175 4.21 -0.39 -14.98
C ARG A 175 4.26 1.11 -15.18
N PHE A 176 4.88 1.52 -16.27
CA PHE A 176 4.79 2.90 -16.73
C PHE A 176 4.62 2.97 -18.25
N LEU A 177 3.87 3.96 -18.67
CA LEU A 177 3.84 4.42 -20.05
C LEU A 177 4.75 5.64 -20.15
N LYS A 178 5.61 5.65 -21.13
CA LYS A 178 6.44 6.83 -21.44
C LYS A 178 5.73 7.64 -22.52
N THR A 179 5.36 8.87 -22.19
CA THR A 179 4.92 9.88 -23.16
C THR A 179 6.09 10.83 -23.45
N ASP A 180 5.91 11.74 -24.40
CA ASP A 180 6.94 12.76 -24.72
C ASP A 180 7.22 13.68 -23.52
N GLU A 181 6.24 13.88 -22.65
CA GLU A 181 6.31 14.83 -21.53
C GLU A 181 6.62 14.18 -20.19
N ALA A 182 6.16 12.94 -19.93
CA ALA A 182 6.23 12.34 -18.62
C ALA A 182 6.19 10.81 -18.63
N LYS A 183 6.61 10.19 -17.52
CA LYS A 183 6.31 8.80 -17.21
C LYS A 183 4.98 8.71 -16.45
N VAL A 184 4.03 7.97 -16.99
CA VAL A 184 2.73 7.69 -16.36
C VAL A 184 2.80 6.36 -15.64
N TYR A 185 2.72 6.38 -14.33
CA TYR A 185 2.77 5.16 -13.50
C TYR A 185 1.38 4.56 -13.31
N ILE A 186 1.28 3.25 -13.56
CA ILE A 186 0.05 2.47 -13.43
C ILE A 186 0.36 1.22 -12.62
N VAL A 187 -0.46 0.97 -11.61
CA VAL A 187 -0.47 -0.29 -10.85
C VAL A 187 -1.91 -0.76 -10.81
N MET A 188 -2.14 -2.01 -11.17
CA MET A 188 -3.46 -2.65 -11.10
C MET A 188 -3.39 -3.77 -10.07
N ASP A 189 -4.37 -3.83 -9.17
CA ASP A 189 -4.37 -4.82 -8.10
C ASP A 189 -4.47 -6.24 -8.68
N LEU A 190 -5.32 -6.45 -9.69
CA LEU A 190 -5.41 -7.70 -10.42
C LEU A 190 -5.98 -7.50 -11.83
N VAL A 191 -5.40 -8.18 -12.81
CA VAL A 191 -5.95 -8.26 -14.18
C VAL A 191 -5.98 -9.71 -14.63
N TYR A 192 -7.12 -10.15 -15.14
CA TYR A 192 -7.27 -11.47 -15.74
C TYR A 192 -8.26 -11.45 -16.92
N LYS A 193 -8.18 -12.46 -17.77
CA LYS A 193 -9.15 -12.68 -18.83
C LYS A 193 -10.09 -13.81 -18.42
N ASP A 194 -11.39 -13.55 -18.42
CA ASP A 194 -12.43 -14.56 -18.27
C ASP A 194 -12.56 -15.31 -19.62
N LEU A 195 -12.21 -16.59 -19.61
CA LEU A 195 -12.21 -17.41 -20.82
C LEU A 195 -13.59 -17.88 -21.23
N THR A 196 -14.59 -17.78 -20.36
CA THR A 196 -15.97 -18.18 -20.67
C THR A 196 -16.68 -17.21 -21.61
N ASN A 197 -16.33 -15.90 -21.49
CA ASN A 197 -16.96 -14.83 -22.28
C ASN A 197 -15.94 -13.93 -23.01
N GLY A 198 -14.64 -14.21 -22.88
CA GLY A 198 -13.55 -13.49 -23.52
C GLY A 198 -13.26 -12.10 -22.97
N LYS A 199 -13.90 -11.68 -21.87
CA LYS A 199 -13.75 -10.34 -21.30
C LYS A 199 -12.48 -10.20 -20.48
N TRP A 200 -11.89 -9.01 -20.53
CA TRP A 200 -10.85 -8.56 -19.63
C TRP A 200 -11.48 -8.00 -18.37
N ILE A 201 -10.98 -8.45 -17.21
CA ILE A 201 -11.43 -8.03 -15.91
C ILE A 201 -10.27 -7.30 -15.21
N ILE A 202 -10.51 -6.05 -14.85
CA ILE A 202 -9.58 -5.26 -14.05
C ILE A 202 -10.22 -5.07 -12.67
N VAL A 203 -9.50 -5.48 -11.64
CA VAL A 203 -9.96 -5.39 -10.25
C VAL A 203 -9.14 -4.35 -9.52
N ASP A 204 -9.81 -3.57 -8.70
CA ASP A 204 -9.23 -2.60 -7.79
C ASP A 204 -9.88 -2.80 -6.40
N TRP A 205 -9.10 -3.26 -5.44
CA TRP A 205 -9.59 -3.57 -4.09
C TRP A 205 -9.78 -2.29 -3.30
N LYS A 206 -10.91 -2.16 -2.60
CA LYS A 206 -11.20 -1.00 -1.75
C LYS A 206 -11.56 -1.45 -0.35
N THR A 207 -10.75 -1.02 0.61
CA THR A 207 -10.94 -1.31 2.04
C THR A 207 -11.53 -0.10 2.80
N GLY A 208 -11.79 1.00 2.11
CA GLY A 208 -12.01 2.31 2.73
C GLY A 208 -13.47 2.71 3.02
N LYS A 209 -14.48 1.99 2.51
CA LYS A 209 -15.91 2.34 2.72
C LYS A 209 -16.74 1.10 3.02
#